data_6fe733778c4696ba6584264e78ff20fc
#
_entry.id   6fe733778c4696ba6584264e78ff20fc
#
_cell.length_a   1.000
_cell.length_b   1.000
_cell.length_c   1.000
_cell.angle_alpha   90.00
_cell.angle_beta   90.00
_cell.angle_gamma   90.00
#
_symmetry.space_group_name_H-M   'P 1'
#
loop_
_entity.id
_entity.type
_entity.pdbx_description
1 polymer ?
#
loop_
_entity_poly.entity_id
_entity_poly.type
_entity_poly.pdbx_seq_one_letter_code
_entity_poly.pdbx_strand_id
1 'polypeptide(L)'
;MLAFQRRLVEEEEGNFIDHRFNRSIVKKITRFDDTDLDSFMVKYRPSYDFTKTTTDYEFYDYIKLAAKEYRVIRSKSDIRKNKIMKEVTD
;
A
#
# COMPACT_ATOMS: atom_id res chain seq x y z
N MET A 1 23.96 6.73 -22.44
CA MET A 1 22.89 7.73 -22.57
C MET A 1 21.52 7.16 -22.27
N LEU A 2 21.16 6.06 -22.90
CA LEU A 2 19.85 5.44 -22.67
C LEU A 2 19.63 5.04 -21.21
N ALA A 3 20.65 4.46 -20.58
CA ALA A 3 20.56 4.05 -19.17
C ALA A 3 20.38 5.25 -18.25
N PHE A 4 21.04 6.36 -18.57
CA PHE A 4 20.95 7.59 -17.79
C PHE A 4 19.54 8.18 -17.90
N GLN A 5 19.00 8.21 -19.11
CA GLN A 5 17.65 8.73 -19.33
C GLN A 5 16.60 7.88 -18.63
N ARG A 6 16.79 6.56 -18.66
CA ARG A 6 15.87 5.64 -17.98
C ARG A 6 15.84 5.92 -16.47
N ARG A 7 17.00 6.16 -15.88
CA ARG A 7 17.10 6.44 -14.45
C ARG A 7 16.33 7.71 -14.08
N LEU A 8 16.47 8.76 -14.89
CA LEU A 8 15.75 10.01 -14.66
C LEU A 8 14.23 9.81 -14.74
N VAL A 9 13.78 9.04 -15.72
CA VAL A 9 12.36 8.76 -15.89
C VAL A 9 11.84 8.00 -14.69
N GLU A 10 12.58 7.00 -14.23
CA GLU A 10 12.19 6.21 -13.07
C GLU A 10 12.08 7.06 -11.80
N GLU A 11 13.00 8.01 -11.62
CA GLU A 11 12.95 8.91 -10.47
C GLU A 11 11.73 9.83 -10.53
N GLU A 12 11.44 10.37 -11.71
CA GLU A 12 10.27 11.23 -11.89
C GLU A 12 8.98 10.47 -11.65
N GLU A 13 8.90 9.23 -12.16
CA GLU A 13 7.75 8.39 -11.96
C GLU A 13 7.55 8.07 -10.47
N GLY A 14 8.64 7.71 -9.79
CA GLY A 14 8.60 7.44 -8.36
C GLY A 14 8.16 8.64 -7.56
N ASN A 15 8.68 9.81 -7.89
CA ASN A 15 8.31 11.05 -7.21
C ASN A 15 6.84 11.38 -7.42
N PHE A 16 6.33 11.14 -8.62
CA PHE A 16 4.92 11.37 -8.93
C PHE A 16 4.01 10.46 -8.09
N ILE A 17 4.39 9.19 -7.99
CA ILE A 17 3.63 8.24 -7.17
C ILE A 17 3.67 8.69 -5.71
N ASP A 18 4.83 9.04 -5.19
CA ASP A 18 4.99 9.47 -3.81
C ASP A 18 4.21 10.73 -3.50
N HIS A 19 4.04 11.60 -4.48
CA HIS A 19 3.26 12.83 -4.31
C HIS A 19 1.79 12.53 -4.06
N ARG A 20 1.23 11.56 -4.78
CA ARG A 20 -0.18 11.21 -4.65
C ARG A 20 -0.41 10.14 -3.57
N PHE A 21 0.51 9.18 -3.45
CA PHE A 21 0.41 8.09 -2.47
C PHE A 21 1.43 8.34 -1.37
N ASN A 22 1.18 9.37 -0.56
CA ASN A 22 2.09 9.74 0.50
C ASN A 22 1.51 9.32 1.86
N ARG A 23 2.41 9.26 2.85
CA ARG A 23 2.09 8.78 4.18
C ARG A 23 0.94 9.56 4.82
N SER A 24 0.96 10.86 4.66
CA SER A 24 -0.04 11.73 5.27
C SER A 24 -1.44 11.44 4.73
N ILE A 25 -1.56 11.33 3.42
CA ILE A 25 -2.84 11.05 2.75
C ILE A 25 -3.34 9.66 3.11
N VAL A 26 -2.44 8.67 3.02
CA VAL A 26 -2.82 7.28 3.29
C VAL A 26 -3.24 7.12 4.75
N LYS A 27 -2.52 7.71 5.67
CA LYS A 27 -2.85 7.65 7.09
C LYS A 27 -4.22 8.27 7.36
N LYS A 28 -4.51 9.40 6.71
CA LYS A 28 -5.78 10.08 6.86
C LYS A 28 -6.96 9.22 6.40
N ILE A 29 -6.77 8.49 5.31
CA ILE A 29 -7.81 7.65 4.74
C ILE A 29 -7.97 6.34 5.49
N THR A 30 -6.86 5.67 5.83
CA THR A 30 -6.88 4.33 6.43
C THR A 30 -6.93 4.35 7.95
N ARG A 31 -6.35 5.38 8.55
CA ARG A 31 -6.21 5.51 10.01
C ARG A 31 -5.36 4.40 10.63
N PHE A 32 -4.47 3.83 9.84
CA PHE A 32 -3.52 2.84 10.35
C PHE A 32 -2.50 3.48 11.28
N ASP A 33 -1.97 2.68 12.21
CA ASP A 33 -0.85 3.13 13.02
C ASP A 33 0.43 3.09 12.18
N ASP A 34 1.54 3.54 12.75
CA ASP A 34 2.78 3.67 11.98
C ASP A 34 3.27 2.34 11.41
N THR A 35 3.18 1.27 12.19
CA THR A 35 3.62 -0.05 11.75
C THR A 35 2.80 -0.58 10.58
N ASP A 36 1.48 -0.54 10.72
CA ASP A 36 0.58 -0.98 9.66
C ASP A 36 0.68 -0.10 8.43
N LEU A 37 0.86 1.20 8.65
CA LEU A 37 0.96 2.17 7.56
C LEU A 37 2.19 1.88 6.69
N ASP A 38 3.33 1.61 7.32
CA ASP A 38 4.55 1.29 6.60
C ASP A 38 4.37 0.03 5.76
N SER A 39 3.83 -1.03 6.35
CA SER A 39 3.60 -2.30 5.65
C SER A 39 2.60 -2.13 4.51
N PHE A 40 1.53 -1.39 4.77
CA PHE A 40 0.51 -1.15 3.78
C PHE A 40 1.06 -0.39 2.57
N MET A 41 1.82 0.67 2.83
CA MET A 41 2.36 1.51 1.76
C MET A 41 3.34 0.77 0.87
N VAL A 42 4.11 -0.14 1.44
CA VAL A 42 5.03 -0.96 0.65
C VAL A 42 4.25 -1.98 -0.19
N LYS A 43 3.29 -2.64 0.42
CA LYS A 43 2.55 -3.71 -0.24
C LYS A 43 1.60 -3.21 -1.34
N TYR A 44 0.97 -2.08 -1.11
CA TYR A 44 -0.08 -1.57 -1.99
C TYR A 44 0.32 -0.33 -2.77
N ARG A 45 1.62 -0.08 -2.89
CA ARG A 45 2.10 1.04 -3.70
C ARG A 45 1.62 0.87 -5.14
N PRO A 46 0.87 1.85 -5.68
CA PRO A 46 0.32 1.72 -7.03
C PRO A 46 1.40 1.93 -8.10
N SER A 47 1.10 1.47 -9.30
CA SER A 47 1.99 1.70 -10.44
C SER A 47 1.91 3.16 -10.88
N TYR A 48 2.90 3.58 -11.65
CA TYR A 48 2.91 4.92 -12.20
C TYR A 48 1.71 5.13 -13.14
N ASP A 49 1.45 4.16 -14.01
CA ASP A 49 0.34 4.26 -14.96
C ASP A 49 -0.99 4.43 -14.26
N PHE A 50 -1.25 3.63 -13.24
CA PHE A 50 -2.48 3.75 -12.45
C PHE A 50 -2.57 5.11 -11.78
N THR A 51 -1.47 5.56 -11.18
CA THR A 51 -1.43 6.84 -10.47
C THR A 51 -1.65 8.00 -11.42
N LYS A 52 -1.12 7.90 -12.64
CA LYS A 52 -1.20 8.94 -13.65
C LYS A 52 -2.62 9.08 -14.24
N THR A 53 -3.27 7.95 -14.48
CA THR A 53 -4.54 7.94 -15.21
C THR A 53 -5.78 7.97 -14.31
N THR A 54 -5.59 7.79 -13.01
CA THR A 54 -6.70 7.68 -12.07
C THR A 54 -7.10 9.06 -11.54
N THR A 55 -8.41 9.30 -11.44
CA THR A 55 -8.92 10.54 -10.84
C THR A 55 -8.69 10.51 -9.33
N ASP A 56 -8.84 11.68 -8.69
CA ASP A 56 -8.67 11.76 -7.24
C ASP A 56 -9.67 10.87 -6.52
N TYR A 57 -10.91 10.84 -7.00
CA TYR A 57 -11.95 9.99 -6.43
C TYR A 57 -11.60 8.51 -6.54
N GLU A 58 -11.18 8.10 -7.73
CA GLU A 58 -10.80 6.72 -7.98
C GLU A 58 -9.59 6.30 -7.16
N PHE A 59 -8.63 7.23 -7.01
CA PHE A 59 -7.43 6.97 -6.24
C PHE A 59 -7.75 6.80 -4.76
N TYR A 60 -8.61 7.65 -4.24
CA TYR A 60 -9.10 7.57 -2.87
C TYR A 60 -9.80 6.23 -2.64
N ASP A 61 -10.67 5.85 -3.57
CA ASP A 61 -11.42 4.60 -3.50
C ASP A 61 -10.47 3.39 -3.51
N TYR A 62 -9.42 3.45 -4.34
CA TYR A 62 -8.41 2.41 -4.39
C TYR A 62 -7.77 2.21 -3.01
N ILE A 63 -7.37 3.31 -2.36
CA ILE A 63 -6.74 3.23 -1.04
C ILE A 63 -7.70 2.63 -0.03
N LYS A 64 -8.95 3.02 -0.05
CA LYS A 64 -9.96 2.49 0.86
C LYS A 64 -10.17 0.99 0.69
N LEU A 65 -10.28 0.54 -0.56
CA LEU A 65 -10.47 -0.87 -0.85
C LEU A 65 -9.23 -1.69 -0.49
N ALA A 66 -8.06 -1.15 -0.80
CA ALA A 66 -6.81 -1.81 -0.44
C ALA A 66 -6.65 -1.94 1.08
N ALA A 67 -7.03 -0.89 1.81
CA ALA A 67 -6.99 -0.91 3.26
C ALA A 67 -7.91 -1.97 3.84
N LYS A 68 -9.09 -2.11 3.26
CA LYS A 68 -10.05 -3.13 3.67
C LYS A 68 -9.47 -4.53 3.45
N GLU A 69 -8.87 -4.75 2.30
CA GLU A 69 -8.21 -6.01 1.98
C GLU A 69 -7.07 -6.31 2.95
N TYR A 70 -6.26 -5.30 3.24
CA TYR A 70 -5.15 -5.45 4.16
C TYR A 70 -5.62 -5.89 5.55
N ARG A 71 -6.71 -5.29 6.04
CA ARG A 71 -7.26 -5.65 7.35
C ARG A 71 -7.75 -7.08 7.37
N VAL A 72 -8.38 -7.53 6.29
CA VAL A 72 -8.88 -8.91 6.19
C VAL A 72 -7.72 -9.90 6.19
N ILE A 73 -6.69 -9.63 5.41
CA ILE A 73 -5.52 -10.51 5.32
C ILE A 73 -4.83 -10.59 6.69
N ARG A 74 -4.67 -9.46 7.36
CA ARG A 74 -4.05 -9.42 8.68
C ARG A 74 -4.86 -10.21 9.69
N SER A 75 -6.17 -10.06 9.67
CA SER A 75 -7.07 -10.77 10.57
C SER A 75 -6.99 -12.27 10.34
N LYS A 76 -6.97 -12.72 9.10
CA LYS A 76 -6.85 -14.13 8.77
C LYS A 76 -5.51 -14.70 9.22
N SER A 77 -4.45 -13.91 9.08
CA SER A 77 -3.12 -14.32 9.53
C SER A 77 -3.09 -14.52 11.03
N ASP A 78 -3.69 -13.61 11.79
CA ASP A 78 -3.78 -13.71 13.25
C ASP A 78 -4.59 -14.93 13.68
N ILE A 79 -5.72 -15.16 13.03
CA ILE A 79 -6.56 -16.32 13.32
C ILE A 79 -5.81 -17.61 13.04
N ARG A 80 -5.09 -17.68 11.93
CA ARG A 80 -4.31 -18.84 11.55
C ARG A 80 -3.21 -19.13 12.59
N LYS A 81 -2.54 -18.08 13.07
CA LYS A 81 -1.52 -18.21 14.11
C LYS A 81 -2.10 -18.78 15.39
N ASN A 82 -3.24 -18.26 15.81
CA ASN A 82 -3.92 -18.74 17.02
C ASN A 82 -4.33 -20.20 16.89
N LYS A 83 -4.81 -20.58 15.71
CA LYS A 83 -5.21 -21.96 15.47
C LYS A 83 -4.02 -22.91 15.55
N ILE A 84 -2.90 -22.52 14.97
CA ILE A 84 -1.67 -23.32 15.03
C ILE A 84 -1.20 -23.48 16.46
N MET A 85 -1.26 -22.41 17.25
CA MET A 85 -0.87 -22.47 18.67
C MET A 85 -1.77 -23.40 19.45
N LYS A 86 -3.05 -23.43 19.14
CA LYS A 86 -3.98 -24.34 19.80
C LYS A 86 -3.65 -25.80 19.50
N GLU A 87 -3.31 -26.07 18.24
CA GLU A 87 -2.94 -27.43 17.84
C GLU A 87 -1.69 -27.92 18.57
N VAL A 88 -0.74 -27.02 18.76
CA VAL A 88 0.50 -27.33 19.46
C VAL A 88 0.23 -27.61 20.95
N THR A 89 -0.71 -26.87 21.53
CA THR A 89 -1.04 -27.02 22.94
C THR A 89 -1.82 -28.30 23.23
N ASP A 90 -2.55 -28.76 22.27
CA ASP A 90 -3.32 -30.00 22.38
C ASP A 90 -2.44 -31.23 22.26
#